data_d5e959e87c2a450662c2a8b387d3ab41
#
_entry.id   d5e959e87c2a450662c2a8b387d3ab41
#
_cell.length_a   1.000
_cell.length_b   1.000
_cell.length_c   1.000
_cell.angle_alpha   90.00
_cell.angle_beta   90.00
_cell.angle_gamma   90.00
#
_symmetry.space_group_name_H-M   'P 1'
#
loop_
_entity.id
_entity.type
_entity.pdbx_description
1 polymer ?
#
loop_
_entity_poly.entity_id
_entity_poly.type
_entity_poly.pdbx_seq_one_letter_code
_entity_poly.pdbx_strand_id
1 'polypeptide(L)'
;MNDNVTLSTIEEALEDFKQGKFVIVVDDEDRENEGDFITPAEMITPEKVNFMLRYGRGVLCAPITMSRARELELPHQVQENTSMLGTPFTVTVDLLGGCTTGVSTHDRAATIRALADTTRKPTDFGRPGHINPLYAQDKGVLKRAGHTEAAVDLARMAGLQPAAALIEILNEDGTMARMPQLRQVAQEHGLKIICIRDLIAYRLKQESLVERGVEAELPTEYGDFRIIPFRQKSNGLEHVALIKGHWSADEPVLVRMHSSCVTGDIFGSKRCDCGEQLHRAMQMIDKEGKGLVVYLNQEGRGIGLMNKIAAYKLQEEGDDTVDANIHLGFQPDEREYGVGAQILSELGVGKIRLITNNPVKRVGLESFGLEIVENVPIVVEPNPYNKRYLETKRIRMGHKL
;
A
#
# COMPACT_ATOMS: atom_id res chain seq x y z
N MET A 1 -30.04 -6.07 20.13
CA MET A 1 -29.85 -4.67 19.70
C MET A 1 -29.20 -4.75 18.35
N ASN A 2 -29.71 -4.02 17.34
CA ASN A 2 -29.37 -4.26 15.94
C ASN A 2 -27.88 -4.01 15.65
N ASP A 3 -27.15 -5.10 15.34
CA ASP A 3 -25.72 -5.11 14.95
C ASP A 3 -25.45 -4.61 13.50
N ASN A 4 -26.32 -3.76 12.95
CA ASN A 4 -26.32 -3.38 11.54
C ASN A 4 -25.93 -1.92 11.32
N VAL A 5 -24.75 -1.46 11.77
CA VAL A 5 -24.08 -0.37 11.05
C VAL A 5 -23.24 -1.05 9.95
N THR A 6 -23.80 -1.18 8.77
CA THR A 6 -23.09 -1.54 7.53
C THR A 6 -22.05 -0.47 7.22
N LEU A 7 -20.92 -0.86 6.65
CA LEU A 7 -19.96 0.10 6.09
C LEU A 7 -20.70 1.01 5.09
N SER A 8 -20.37 2.29 5.13
CA SER A 8 -20.90 3.26 4.17
C SER A 8 -20.20 3.10 2.81
N THR A 9 -20.85 3.54 1.74
CA THR A 9 -20.17 3.60 0.43
C THR A 9 -19.10 4.68 0.42
N ILE A 10 -18.13 4.58 -0.50
CA ILE A 10 -17.09 5.60 -0.65
C ILE A 10 -17.71 6.93 -1.10
N GLU A 11 -18.73 6.88 -1.97
CA GLU A 11 -19.46 8.06 -2.44
C GLU A 11 -20.13 8.82 -1.29
N GLU A 12 -20.80 8.11 -0.38
CA GLU A 12 -21.43 8.73 0.82
C GLU A 12 -20.38 9.37 1.74
N ALA A 13 -19.24 8.71 1.92
CA ALA A 13 -18.15 9.24 2.73
C ALA A 13 -17.50 10.47 2.09
N LEU A 14 -17.32 10.47 0.76
CA LEU A 14 -16.80 11.61 0.01
C LEU A 14 -17.72 12.82 0.09
N GLU A 15 -19.03 12.63 0.05
CA GLU A 15 -19.99 13.73 0.21
C GLU A 15 -19.90 14.36 1.60
N ASP A 16 -19.80 13.56 2.66
CA ASP A 16 -19.59 14.08 4.01
C ASP A 16 -18.21 14.75 4.14
N PHE A 17 -17.18 14.20 3.53
CA PHE A 17 -15.83 14.75 3.54
C PHE A 17 -15.74 16.12 2.83
N LYS A 18 -16.44 16.30 1.69
CA LYS A 18 -16.57 17.58 0.99
C LYS A 18 -17.19 18.68 1.88
N GLN A 19 -18.08 18.28 2.79
CA GLN A 19 -18.69 19.18 3.74
C GLN A 19 -17.81 19.43 4.98
N GLY A 20 -16.60 18.86 5.00
CA GLY A 20 -15.67 18.95 6.13
C GLY A 20 -16.05 18.09 7.34
N LYS A 21 -16.98 17.14 7.22
CA LYS A 21 -17.33 16.23 8.32
C LYS A 21 -16.22 15.22 8.55
N PHE A 22 -16.28 14.55 9.69
CA PHE A 22 -15.44 13.39 9.96
C PHE A 22 -15.93 12.14 9.23
N VAL A 23 -14.99 11.32 8.81
CA VAL A 23 -15.21 9.96 8.37
C VAL A 23 -14.34 9.05 9.25
N ILE A 24 -14.88 7.93 9.71
CA ILE A 24 -14.09 6.87 10.34
C ILE A 24 -13.57 5.97 9.20
N VAL A 25 -12.27 5.82 9.14
CA VAL A 25 -11.60 4.93 8.18
C VAL A 25 -10.98 3.78 8.96
N VAL A 26 -11.25 2.55 8.53
CA VAL A 26 -10.69 1.33 9.13
C VAL A 26 -9.79 0.62 8.13
N ASP A 27 -8.72 0.03 8.62
CA ASP A 27 -7.86 -0.80 7.81
C ASP A 27 -8.16 -2.31 8.00
N ASP A 28 -7.35 -3.16 7.38
CA ASP A 28 -7.54 -4.60 7.41
C ASP A 28 -7.20 -5.19 8.78
N GLU A 29 -7.91 -6.27 9.18
CA GLU A 29 -7.68 -7.00 10.44
C GLU A 29 -6.26 -7.58 10.51
N ASP A 30 -5.68 -7.93 9.37
CA ASP A 30 -4.33 -8.47 9.26
C ASP A 30 -3.22 -7.39 9.23
N ARG A 31 -3.59 -6.08 9.28
CA ARG A 31 -2.63 -4.95 9.29
C ARG A 31 -2.54 -4.31 10.69
N GLU A 32 -3.21 -3.20 10.96
CA GLU A 32 -3.29 -2.53 12.26
C GLU A 32 -4.59 -2.91 12.98
N ASN A 33 -5.63 -3.20 12.19
CA ASN A 33 -6.99 -3.45 12.69
C ASN A 33 -7.51 -2.28 13.53
N GLU A 34 -7.29 -1.06 13.07
CA GLU A 34 -7.61 0.18 13.79
C GLU A 34 -8.59 1.03 13.00
N GLY A 35 -9.15 2.04 13.66
CA GLY A 35 -10.01 3.04 13.05
C GLY A 35 -9.59 4.44 13.44
N ASP A 36 -9.50 5.34 12.44
CA ASP A 36 -9.12 6.73 12.62
C ASP A 36 -10.28 7.67 12.31
N PHE A 37 -10.42 8.74 13.07
CA PHE A 37 -11.16 9.93 12.62
C PHE A 37 -10.33 10.67 11.61
N ILE A 38 -10.90 10.93 10.43
CA ILE A 38 -10.24 11.69 9.36
C ILE A 38 -11.16 12.84 8.93
N THR A 39 -10.59 14.03 8.73
CA THR A 39 -11.28 15.22 8.22
C THR A 39 -10.34 16.08 7.36
N PRO A 40 -10.85 16.85 6.35
CA PRO A 40 -9.98 17.67 5.51
C PRO A 40 -9.20 18.71 6.33
N ALA A 41 -7.91 18.87 6.04
CA ALA A 41 -7.04 19.81 6.75
C ALA A 41 -7.48 21.28 6.54
N GLU A 42 -7.91 21.66 5.34
CA GLU A 42 -8.33 23.04 5.05
C GLU A 42 -9.60 23.46 5.77
N MET A 43 -10.42 22.49 6.21
CA MET A 43 -11.69 22.72 6.92
C MET A 43 -11.63 22.36 8.41
N ILE A 44 -10.43 22.12 8.95
CA ILE A 44 -10.25 21.83 10.39
C ILE A 44 -10.53 23.09 11.22
N THR A 45 -11.20 22.93 12.35
CA THR A 45 -11.49 24.01 13.30
C THR A 45 -11.01 23.64 14.70
N PRO A 46 -10.89 24.59 15.63
CA PRO A 46 -10.55 24.29 17.03
C PRO A 46 -11.50 23.28 17.67
N GLU A 47 -12.81 23.36 17.35
CA GLU A 47 -13.83 22.43 17.85
C GLU A 47 -13.61 21.03 17.33
N LYS A 48 -13.21 20.88 16.04
CA LYS A 48 -12.87 19.58 15.44
C LYS A 48 -11.62 18.98 16.07
N VAL A 49 -10.58 19.79 16.30
CA VAL A 49 -9.38 19.32 17.02
C VAL A 49 -9.76 18.86 18.43
N ASN A 50 -10.61 19.63 19.13
CA ASN A 50 -11.09 19.24 20.46
C ASN A 50 -11.91 17.93 20.42
N PHE A 51 -12.75 17.74 19.40
CA PHE A 51 -13.48 16.49 19.17
C PHE A 51 -12.50 15.31 18.99
N MET A 52 -11.51 15.46 18.11
CA MET A 52 -10.50 14.43 17.86
C MET A 52 -9.76 14.04 19.14
N LEU A 53 -9.29 15.01 19.91
CA LEU A 53 -8.59 14.76 21.18
C LEU A 53 -9.49 14.09 22.23
N ARG A 54 -10.75 14.46 22.30
CA ARG A 54 -11.70 13.95 23.28
C ARG A 54 -12.15 12.52 22.97
N TYR A 55 -12.44 12.24 21.71
CA TYR A 55 -13.06 10.97 21.30
C TYR A 55 -12.11 10.03 20.55
N GLY A 56 -11.06 10.56 19.92
CA GLY A 56 -9.98 9.76 19.34
C GLY A 56 -8.99 9.28 20.38
N ARG A 57 -8.39 10.21 21.11
CA ARG A 57 -7.40 9.97 22.20
C ARG A 57 -6.04 9.48 21.72
N GLY A 58 -5.87 9.23 20.42
CA GLY A 58 -4.62 8.82 19.78
C GLY A 58 -3.64 9.97 19.54
N VAL A 59 -2.79 9.84 18.54
CA VAL A 59 -1.81 10.85 18.14
C VAL A 59 -2.38 11.72 17.01
N LEU A 60 -2.57 13.01 17.28
CA LEU A 60 -3.05 13.94 16.25
C LEU A 60 -1.98 14.15 15.18
N CYS A 61 -2.27 13.71 13.97
CA CYS A 61 -1.39 13.77 12.82
C CYS A 61 -2.00 14.58 11.66
N ALA A 62 -1.12 15.05 10.78
CA ALA A 62 -1.50 15.80 9.58
C ALA A 62 -0.89 15.15 8.33
N PRO A 63 -1.58 14.17 7.70
CA PRO A 63 -1.19 13.64 6.40
C PRO A 63 -1.14 14.73 5.32
N ILE A 64 -0.01 14.80 4.61
CA ILE A 64 0.23 15.69 3.47
C ILE A 64 0.90 14.92 2.35
N THR A 65 0.87 15.44 1.14
CA THR A 65 1.61 14.83 0.02
C THR A 65 3.11 14.95 0.20
N MET A 66 3.87 14.02 -0.42
CA MET A 66 5.33 14.09 -0.47
C MET A 66 5.84 15.38 -1.11
N SER A 67 5.17 15.88 -2.17
CA SER A 67 5.49 17.16 -2.81
C SER A 67 5.31 18.30 -1.83
N ARG A 68 4.19 18.34 -1.08
CA ARG A 68 3.95 19.40 -0.10
C ARG A 68 4.97 19.40 1.03
N ALA A 69 5.34 18.23 1.51
CA ALA A 69 6.35 18.11 2.55
C ALA A 69 7.73 18.60 2.07
N ARG A 70 8.11 18.33 0.80
CA ARG A 70 9.34 18.86 0.18
C ARG A 70 9.28 20.39 0.01
N GLU A 71 8.15 20.95 -0.46
CA GLU A 71 7.95 22.40 -0.55
C GLU A 71 8.12 23.10 0.78
N LEU A 72 7.64 22.46 1.87
CA LEU A 72 7.76 22.98 3.22
C LEU A 72 9.09 22.61 3.91
N GLU A 73 10.01 21.94 3.21
CA GLU A 73 11.31 21.50 3.75
C GLU A 73 11.16 20.72 5.07
N LEU A 74 10.22 19.77 5.10
CA LEU A 74 9.96 18.89 6.24
C LEU A 74 10.72 17.57 6.05
N PRO A 75 11.91 17.38 6.64
CA PRO A 75 12.62 16.11 6.56
C PRO A 75 11.92 15.01 7.37
N HIS A 76 12.28 13.76 7.12
CA HIS A 76 11.90 12.65 7.99
C HIS A 76 12.36 12.91 9.43
N GLN A 77 11.58 12.47 10.39
CA GLN A 77 11.89 12.63 11.81
C GLN A 77 13.17 11.89 12.21
N VAL A 78 13.48 10.79 11.52
CA VAL A 78 14.69 9.99 11.72
C VAL A 78 15.34 9.67 10.38
N GLN A 79 16.66 9.48 10.39
CA GLN A 79 17.40 9.08 9.17
C GLN A 79 17.11 7.64 8.80
N GLU A 80 17.00 6.75 9.80
CA GLU A 80 16.64 5.34 9.63
C GLU A 80 15.33 5.07 10.34
N ASN A 81 14.30 4.68 9.58
CA ASN A 81 12.99 4.35 10.13
C ASN A 81 12.94 2.86 10.48
N THR A 82 13.00 2.55 11.77
CA THR A 82 12.93 1.19 12.31
C THR A 82 11.55 0.82 12.83
N SER A 83 10.52 1.65 12.60
CA SER A 83 9.15 1.35 13.02
C SER A 83 8.59 0.15 12.26
N MET A 84 7.81 -0.68 12.95
CA MET A 84 7.29 -1.96 12.41
C MET A 84 6.52 -1.80 11.08
N LEU A 85 5.77 -0.71 10.92
CA LEU A 85 4.97 -0.43 9.73
C LEU A 85 5.54 0.69 8.85
N GLY A 86 6.75 1.19 9.19
CA GLY A 86 7.43 2.21 8.42
C GLY A 86 6.68 3.55 8.37
N THR A 87 5.92 3.90 9.44
CA THR A 87 5.11 5.13 9.47
C THR A 87 5.97 6.36 9.22
N PRO A 88 5.68 7.15 8.17
CA PRO A 88 6.59 8.16 7.63
C PRO A 88 6.42 9.51 8.32
N PHE A 89 6.75 9.58 9.62
CA PHE A 89 6.76 10.84 10.36
C PHE A 89 7.80 11.81 9.82
N THR A 90 7.41 13.09 9.75
CA THR A 90 8.35 14.20 9.57
C THR A 90 8.73 14.80 10.92
N VAL A 91 9.65 15.77 10.92
CA VAL A 91 9.84 16.66 12.07
C VAL A 91 8.49 17.32 12.43
N THR A 92 8.21 17.45 13.72
CA THR A 92 6.99 18.11 14.19
C THR A 92 7.07 19.63 13.95
N VAL A 93 5.90 20.26 13.76
CA VAL A 93 5.83 21.70 13.42
C VAL A 93 4.74 22.42 14.17
N ASP A 94 4.90 23.76 14.29
CA ASP A 94 3.87 24.71 14.67
C ASP A 94 3.90 25.90 13.72
N LEU A 95 2.72 26.48 13.42
CA LEU A 95 2.63 27.74 12.70
C LEU A 95 3.15 28.89 13.57
N LEU A 96 4.09 29.70 13.09
CA LEU A 96 4.69 30.81 13.85
C LEU A 96 3.80 32.04 13.92
N GLY A 97 3.04 32.31 12.85
CA GLY A 97 2.19 33.50 12.77
C GLY A 97 0.78 33.24 13.29
N GLY A 98 0.34 33.95 14.33
CA GLY A 98 -1.02 33.87 14.87
C GLY A 98 -1.28 32.74 15.85
N CYS A 99 -0.23 31.98 16.23
CA CYS A 99 -0.27 30.97 17.28
C CYS A 99 0.41 31.46 18.56
N THR A 100 0.10 30.83 19.70
CA THR A 100 0.71 31.09 20.99
C THR A 100 1.85 30.08 21.27
N THR A 101 1.54 29.02 22.05
CA THR A 101 2.53 27.97 22.40
C THR A 101 2.43 26.72 21.51
N GLY A 102 1.51 26.70 20.56
CA GLY A 102 1.30 25.57 19.64
C GLY A 102 0.39 24.45 20.17
N VAL A 103 0.12 24.38 21.47
CA VAL A 103 -0.58 23.25 22.10
C VAL A 103 -2.10 23.34 22.05
N SER A 104 -2.65 24.58 22.09
CA SER A 104 -4.10 24.78 22.12
C SER A 104 -4.78 24.20 20.89
N THR A 105 -6.07 23.86 21.00
CA THR A 105 -6.85 23.39 19.83
C THR A 105 -6.91 24.44 18.73
N HIS A 106 -6.84 25.72 19.09
CA HIS A 106 -6.77 26.83 18.15
C HIS A 106 -5.46 26.83 17.38
N ASP A 107 -4.32 26.71 18.06
CA ASP A 107 -2.99 26.72 17.46
C ASP A 107 -2.80 25.47 16.57
N ARG A 108 -3.23 24.29 17.06
CA ARG A 108 -3.16 23.04 16.28
C ARG A 108 -4.01 23.10 15.02
N ALA A 109 -5.26 23.62 15.12
CA ALA A 109 -6.11 23.79 13.95
C ALA A 109 -5.49 24.78 12.94
N ALA A 110 -4.88 25.88 13.42
CA ALA A 110 -4.22 26.84 12.57
C ALA A 110 -3.00 26.21 11.86
N THR A 111 -2.20 25.42 12.56
CA THR A 111 -1.04 24.72 12.02
C THR A 111 -1.46 23.69 10.95
N ILE A 112 -2.48 22.86 11.22
CA ILE A 112 -2.98 21.86 10.27
C ILE A 112 -3.53 22.55 9.01
N ARG A 113 -4.31 23.63 9.13
CA ARG A 113 -4.76 24.40 7.95
C ARG A 113 -3.59 24.98 7.15
N ALA A 114 -2.58 25.50 7.85
CA ALA A 114 -1.40 26.06 7.19
C ALA A 114 -0.59 25.03 6.41
N LEU A 115 -0.56 23.77 6.86
CA LEU A 115 0.09 22.68 6.11
C LEU A 115 -0.62 22.41 4.76
N ALA A 116 -1.95 22.59 4.70
CA ALA A 116 -2.74 22.46 3.47
C ALA A 116 -2.67 23.71 2.57
N ASP A 117 -2.36 24.88 3.12
CA ASP A 117 -2.35 26.15 2.41
C ASP A 117 -1.10 26.28 1.54
N THR A 118 -1.25 26.19 0.22
CA THR A 118 -0.15 26.25 -0.77
C THR A 118 0.58 27.59 -0.82
N THR A 119 0.05 28.64 -0.19
CA THR A 119 0.73 29.95 -0.11
C THR A 119 1.78 30.01 1.01
N ARG A 120 1.74 29.06 1.95
CA ARG A 120 2.67 28.97 3.08
C ARG A 120 4.03 28.44 2.68
N LYS A 121 5.05 29.02 3.32
CA LYS A 121 6.48 28.76 3.06
C LYS A 121 7.12 28.03 4.25
N PRO A 122 8.32 27.43 4.07
CA PRO A 122 9.07 26.78 5.15
C PRO A 122 9.28 27.67 6.36
N THR A 123 9.50 28.96 6.14
CA THR A 123 9.73 29.98 7.19
C THR A 123 8.52 30.30 8.04
N ASP A 124 7.31 29.89 7.62
CA ASP A 124 6.10 30.10 8.41
C ASP A 124 5.96 29.09 9.55
N PHE A 125 6.80 28.04 9.59
CA PHE A 125 6.72 26.95 10.55
C PHE A 125 7.94 26.87 11.46
N GLY A 126 7.69 26.83 12.76
CA GLY A 126 8.67 26.46 13.79
C GLY A 126 8.87 24.95 13.84
N ARG A 127 10.09 24.53 14.15
CA ARG A 127 10.51 23.11 14.27
C ARG A 127 11.45 22.97 15.48
N PRO A 128 11.19 22.05 16.42
CA PRO A 128 10.01 21.17 16.51
C PRO A 128 8.73 21.92 16.92
N GLY A 129 7.57 21.28 16.78
CA GLY A 129 6.28 21.79 17.19
C GLY A 129 5.38 20.67 17.76
N HIS A 130 4.05 20.87 17.72
CA HIS A 130 3.06 20.01 18.36
C HIS A 130 2.12 19.27 17.36
N ILE A 131 2.27 19.52 16.06
CA ILE A 131 1.61 18.76 15.00
C ILE A 131 2.61 17.80 14.36
N ASN A 132 2.16 16.59 14.08
CA ASN A 132 2.93 15.51 13.46
C ASN A 132 2.54 15.38 11.97
N PRO A 133 3.25 16.01 11.02
CA PRO A 133 2.98 15.76 9.62
C PRO A 133 3.45 14.35 9.21
N LEU A 134 2.68 13.71 8.31
CA LEU A 134 2.98 12.40 7.75
C LEU A 134 3.09 12.48 6.22
N TYR A 135 4.07 11.80 5.64
CA TYR A 135 4.17 11.68 4.19
C TYR A 135 3.19 10.64 3.66
N ALA A 136 2.21 11.03 2.85
CA ALA A 136 1.47 10.08 2.04
C ALA A 136 2.28 9.70 0.79
N GLN A 137 2.26 8.43 0.43
CA GLN A 137 2.86 7.94 -0.81
C GLN A 137 2.17 8.56 -2.03
N ASP A 138 2.94 8.87 -3.10
CA ASP A 138 2.43 9.61 -4.26
C ASP A 138 1.21 8.95 -4.94
N LYS A 139 1.12 7.62 -4.93
CA LYS A 139 -0.05 6.88 -5.45
C LYS A 139 -1.13 6.62 -4.40
N GLY A 140 -1.02 7.19 -3.20
CA GLY A 140 -1.97 7.03 -2.12
C GLY A 140 -2.17 5.57 -1.72
N VAL A 141 -3.44 5.20 -1.42
CA VAL A 141 -3.80 3.82 -1.01
C VAL A 141 -3.44 2.76 -2.05
N LEU A 142 -3.26 3.12 -3.31
CA LEU A 142 -2.82 2.20 -4.37
C LEU A 142 -1.32 1.85 -4.27
N LYS A 143 -0.54 2.55 -3.46
CA LYS A 143 0.86 2.24 -3.15
C LYS A 143 1.01 1.62 -1.75
N ARG A 144 0.33 2.20 -0.74
CA ARG A 144 0.34 1.75 0.65
C ARG A 144 -1.07 1.84 1.24
N ALA A 145 -1.62 0.70 1.63
CA ALA A 145 -2.97 0.59 2.18
C ALA A 145 -3.03 1.07 3.66
N GLY A 146 -2.69 2.33 3.92
CA GLY A 146 -2.62 2.94 5.25
C GLY A 146 -3.53 4.15 5.40
N HIS A 147 -3.86 4.50 6.66
CA HIS A 147 -4.71 5.66 7.01
C HIS A 147 -4.15 6.99 6.51
N THR A 148 -2.81 7.15 6.50
CA THR A 148 -2.11 8.33 5.95
C THR A 148 -2.45 8.56 4.49
N GLU A 149 -2.37 7.50 3.68
CA GLU A 149 -2.69 7.53 2.26
C GLU A 149 -4.19 7.72 2.02
N ALA A 150 -5.03 7.02 2.79
CA ALA A 150 -6.47 7.13 2.71
C ALA A 150 -6.95 8.56 2.99
N ALA A 151 -6.34 9.24 3.96
CA ALA A 151 -6.66 10.61 4.34
C ALA A 151 -6.40 11.60 3.18
N VAL A 152 -5.23 11.51 2.54
CA VAL A 152 -4.85 12.36 1.41
C VAL A 152 -5.69 12.05 0.17
N ASP A 153 -6.00 10.77 -0.07
CA ASP A 153 -6.83 10.35 -1.20
C ASP A 153 -8.27 10.83 -1.06
N LEU A 154 -8.88 10.71 0.13
CA LEU A 154 -10.21 11.26 0.40
C LEU A 154 -10.27 12.76 0.13
N ALA A 155 -9.25 13.52 0.58
CA ALA A 155 -9.18 14.95 0.32
C ALA A 155 -9.08 15.25 -1.20
N ARG A 156 -8.20 14.54 -1.91
CA ARG A 156 -8.04 14.70 -3.36
C ARG A 156 -9.31 14.36 -4.13
N MET A 157 -9.96 13.23 -3.81
CA MET A 157 -11.18 12.77 -4.46
C MET A 157 -12.38 13.66 -4.14
N ALA A 158 -12.39 14.30 -2.97
CA ALA A 158 -13.38 15.31 -2.59
C ALA A 158 -13.17 16.66 -3.32
N GLY A 159 -12.07 16.83 -4.08
CA GLY A 159 -11.73 18.07 -4.76
C GLY A 159 -11.14 19.14 -3.84
N LEU A 160 -10.63 18.73 -2.68
CA LEU A 160 -10.02 19.58 -1.67
C LEU A 160 -8.48 19.54 -1.75
N GLN A 161 -7.80 20.41 -0.99
CA GLN A 161 -6.35 20.32 -0.87
C GLN A 161 -5.96 18.93 -0.34
N PRO A 162 -4.95 18.24 -0.94
CA PRO A 162 -4.61 16.87 -0.61
C PRO A 162 -3.83 16.78 0.72
N ALA A 163 -4.51 17.16 1.78
CA ALA A 163 -4.06 17.16 3.16
C ALA A 163 -5.26 16.91 4.09
N ALA A 164 -5.02 16.24 5.21
CA ALA A 164 -6.06 15.94 6.19
C ALA A 164 -5.53 16.04 7.61
N ALA A 165 -6.45 15.96 8.59
CA ALA A 165 -6.13 15.65 9.97
C ALA A 165 -6.63 14.24 10.25
N LEU A 166 -5.84 13.44 10.95
CA LEU A 166 -6.24 12.12 11.45
C LEU A 166 -5.83 11.92 12.91
N ILE A 167 -6.56 11.04 13.59
CA ILE A 167 -6.25 10.57 14.93
C ILE A 167 -6.86 9.19 15.12
N GLU A 168 -6.12 8.27 15.72
CA GLU A 168 -6.59 6.93 16.06
C GLU A 168 -7.68 6.98 17.15
N ILE A 169 -8.60 6.00 17.11
CA ILE A 169 -9.71 5.91 18.07
C ILE A 169 -9.38 4.84 19.11
N LEU A 170 -9.26 5.29 20.36
CA LEU A 170 -9.04 4.44 21.53
C LEU A 170 -10.33 4.33 22.35
N ASN A 171 -10.48 3.19 23.01
CA ASN A 171 -11.49 2.98 24.05
C ASN A 171 -11.20 3.84 25.30
N GLU A 172 -12.15 3.94 26.22
CA GLU A 172 -11.98 4.71 27.47
C GLU A 172 -10.89 4.13 28.39
N ASP A 173 -10.64 2.83 28.29
CA ASP A 173 -9.59 2.12 29.03
C ASP A 173 -8.18 2.27 28.41
N GLY A 174 -8.07 2.99 27.27
CA GLY A 174 -6.82 3.21 26.54
C GLY A 174 -6.45 2.10 25.55
N THR A 175 -7.25 1.06 25.41
CA THR A 175 -7.05 0.05 24.36
C THR A 175 -7.54 0.56 23.00
N MET A 176 -7.04 -0.01 21.90
CA MET A 176 -7.49 0.36 20.55
C MET A 176 -8.93 -0.05 20.33
N ALA A 177 -9.76 0.86 19.83
CA ALA A 177 -11.13 0.55 19.42
C ALA A 177 -11.09 -0.33 18.17
N ARG A 178 -11.93 -1.39 18.16
CA ARG A 178 -12.10 -2.30 17.03
C ARG A 178 -13.50 -2.11 16.43
N MET A 179 -13.81 -2.80 15.34
CA MET A 179 -15.05 -2.62 14.59
C MET A 179 -16.33 -2.52 15.47
N PRO A 180 -16.54 -3.35 16.52
CA PRO A 180 -17.72 -3.22 17.36
C PRO A 180 -17.83 -1.86 18.07
N GLN A 181 -16.73 -1.36 18.64
CA GLN A 181 -16.67 -0.07 19.31
C GLN A 181 -16.71 1.09 18.32
N LEU A 182 -16.03 0.97 17.16
CA LEU A 182 -16.06 1.97 16.09
C LEU A 182 -17.47 2.18 15.54
N ARG A 183 -18.28 1.13 15.42
CA ARG A 183 -19.70 1.22 15.05
C ARG A 183 -20.52 2.00 16.08
N GLN A 184 -20.25 1.78 17.36
CA GLN A 184 -20.91 2.53 18.44
C GLN A 184 -20.55 4.02 18.38
N VAL A 185 -19.27 4.35 18.22
CA VAL A 185 -18.79 5.73 18.06
C VAL A 185 -19.41 6.39 16.82
N ALA A 186 -19.47 5.68 15.70
CA ALA A 186 -20.09 6.18 14.47
C ALA A 186 -21.58 6.48 14.66
N GLN A 187 -22.31 5.60 15.34
CA GLN A 187 -23.73 5.78 15.64
C GLN A 187 -23.96 6.96 16.58
N GLU A 188 -23.16 7.09 17.65
CA GLU A 188 -23.26 8.17 18.63
C GLU A 188 -23.04 9.54 18.00
N HIS A 189 -22.11 9.65 17.06
CA HIS A 189 -21.73 10.92 16.44
C HIS A 189 -22.30 11.12 15.03
N GLY A 190 -23.09 10.18 14.51
CA GLY A 190 -23.68 10.26 13.16
C GLY A 190 -22.62 10.24 12.04
N LEU A 191 -21.56 9.47 12.19
CA LEU A 191 -20.42 9.42 11.26
C LEU A 191 -20.52 8.21 10.32
N LYS A 192 -19.94 8.36 9.14
CA LYS A 192 -19.75 7.28 8.18
C LYS A 192 -18.51 6.46 8.54
N ILE A 193 -18.58 5.13 8.31
CA ILE A 193 -17.42 4.23 8.40
C ILE A 193 -17.17 3.64 7.03
N ILE A 194 -15.93 3.74 6.56
CA ILE A 194 -15.45 3.07 5.35
C ILE A 194 -14.20 2.25 5.67
N CYS A 195 -13.89 1.24 4.83
CA CYS A 195 -12.63 0.53 4.94
C CYS A 195 -11.67 0.91 3.79
N ILE A 196 -10.37 0.84 4.07
CA ILE A 196 -9.32 1.17 3.09
C ILE A 196 -9.41 0.23 1.88
N ARG A 197 -9.77 -1.04 2.07
CA ARG A 197 -9.98 -1.99 0.98
C ARG A 197 -11.04 -1.52 -0.01
N ASP A 198 -12.16 -1.00 0.46
CA ASP A 198 -13.23 -0.50 -0.41
C ASP A 198 -12.81 0.80 -1.12
N LEU A 199 -12.03 1.66 -0.44
CA LEU A 199 -11.43 2.85 -1.05
C LEU A 199 -10.45 2.47 -2.18
N ILE A 200 -9.64 1.45 -1.99
CA ILE A 200 -8.74 0.90 -3.02
C ILE A 200 -9.56 0.38 -4.21
N ALA A 201 -10.57 -0.46 -3.95
CA ALA A 201 -11.44 -1.00 -5.00
C ALA A 201 -12.14 0.11 -5.78
N TYR A 202 -12.62 1.14 -5.09
CA TYR A 202 -13.23 2.32 -5.71
C TYR A 202 -12.24 3.05 -6.63
N ARG A 203 -11.01 3.33 -6.14
CA ARG A 203 -9.97 3.99 -6.93
C ARG A 203 -9.53 3.15 -8.13
N LEU A 204 -9.35 1.85 -7.97
CA LEU A 204 -9.03 0.94 -9.08
C LEU A 204 -10.11 0.92 -10.18
N LYS A 205 -11.38 1.10 -9.79
CA LYS A 205 -12.49 1.20 -10.75
C LYS A 205 -12.52 2.55 -11.48
N GLN A 206 -12.14 3.64 -10.79
CA GLN A 206 -12.15 5.01 -11.36
C GLN A 206 -10.86 5.34 -12.12
N GLU A 207 -9.74 4.80 -11.67
CA GLU A 207 -8.41 5.12 -12.18
C GLU A 207 -7.77 3.88 -12.82
N SER A 208 -7.65 3.86 -14.13
CA SER A 208 -6.85 2.85 -14.81
C SER A 208 -5.35 3.20 -14.68
N LEU A 209 -4.61 2.45 -13.85
CA LEU A 209 -3.14 2.58 -13.70
C LEU A 209 -2.38 2.03 -14.90
N VAL A 210 -3.03 1.20 -15.71
CA VAL A 210 -2.43 0.50 -16.84
C VAL A 210 -3.18 0.76 -18.13
N GLU A 211 -2.48 0.70 -19.22
CA GLU A 211 -3.01 0.68 -20.59
C GLU A 211 -2.85 -0.75 -21.12
N ARG A 212 -3.96 -1.39 -21.48
CA ARG A 212 -3.96 -2.74 -22.05
C ARG A 212 -3.54 -2.68 -23.52
N GLY A 213 -2.56 -3.51 -23.91
CA GLY A 213 -2.14 -3.69 -25.30
C GLY A 213 -2.96 -4.75 -26.03
N VAL A 214 -2.51 -5.10 -27.23
CA VAL A 214 -3.13 -6.13 -28.06
C VAL A 214 -2.82 -7.53 -27.55
N GLU A 215 -3.75 -8.45 -27.76
CA GLU A 215 -3.62 -9.86 -27.42
C GLU A 215 -3.05 -10.64 -28.61
N ALA A 216 -2.16 -11.58 -28.34
CA ALA A 216 -1.58 -12.48 -29.35
C ALA A 216 -1.40 -13.89 -28.79
N GLU A 217 -1.31 -14.88 -29.67
CA GLU A 217 -0.94 -16.25 -29.31
C GLU A 217 0.56 -16.35 -29.02
N LEU A 218 0.91 -17.11 -27.99
CA LEU A 218 2.27 -17.36 -27.58
C LEU A 218 2.50 -18.85 -27.28
N PRO A 219 2.85 -19.67 -28.28
CA PRO A 219 3.31 -21.03 -28.02
C PRO A 219 4.67 -21.01 -27.31
N THR A 220 4.80 -21.80 -26.24
CA THR A 220 6.04 -21.92 -25.45
C THR A 220 6.37 -23.37 -25.14
N GLU A 221 7.61 -23.63 -24.69
CA GLU A 221 8.01 -24.96 -24.19
C GLU A 221 7.23 -25.42 -22.96
N TYR A 222 6.53 -24.48 -22.27
CA TYR A 222 5.80 -24.73 -21.03
C TYR A 222 4.29 -24.76 -21.21
N GLY A 223 3.81 -24.69 -22.46
CA GLY A 223 2.40 -24.70 -22.85
C GLY A 223 2.07 -23.56 -23.83
N ASP A 224 0.87 -23.60 -24.38
CA ASP A 224 0.34 -22.57 -25.27
C ASP A 224 -0.48 -21.56 -24.48
N PHE A 225 -0.08 -20.29 -24.57
CA PHE A 225 -0.70 -19.16 -23.87
C PHE A 225 -1.13 -18.08 -24.85
N ARG A 226 -2.00 -17.19 -24.40
CA ARG A 226 -2.22 -15.87 -24.98
C ARG A 226 -1.43 -14.85 -24.19
N ILE A 227 -0.81 -13.89 -24.85
CA ILE A 227 -0.01 -12.84 -24.23
C ILE A 227 -0.68 -11.50 -24.41
N ILE A 228 -0.77 -10.73 -23.31
CA ILE A 228 -1.28 -9.35 -23.32
C ILE A 228 -0.26 -8.47 -22.58
N PRO A 229 0.33 -7.47 -23.26
CA PRO A 229 1.15 -6.47 -22.59
C PRO A 229 0.28 -5.41 -21.92
N PHE A 230 0.78 -4.86 -20.82
CA PHE A 230 0.17 -3.75 -20.08
C PHE A 230 1.23 -2.69 -19.83
N ARG A 231 0.96 -1.44 -20.21
CA ARG A 231 1.85 -0.31 -19.91
C ARG A 231 1.38 0.40 -18.67
N GLN A 232 2.25 0.54 -17.67
CA GLN A 232 1.99 1.32 -16.47
C GLN A 232 2.05 2.82 -16.81
N LYS A 233 0.93 3.55 -16.64
CA LYS A 233 0.80 4.96 -17.05
C LYS A 233 1.73 5.92 -16.32
N SER A 234 2.12 5.59 -15.07
CA SER A 234 2.90 6.49 -14.22
C SER A 234 4.40 6.55 -14.55
N ASN A 235 4.96 5.47 -15.12
CA ASN A 235 6.41 5.35 -15.37
C ASN A 235 6.76 4.72 -16.72
N GLY A 236 5.74 4.32 -17.51
CA GLY A 236 5.92 3.71 -18.83
C GLY A 236 6.42 2.26 -18.80
N LEU A 237 6.57 1.63 -17.65
CA LEU A 237 7.00 0.23 -17.56
C LEU A 237 5.97 -0.69 -18.19
N GLU A 238 6.45 -1.69 -18.91
CA GLU A 238 5.62 -2.70 -19.56
C GLU A 238 5.63 -4.00 -18.74
N HIS A 239 4.44 -4.50 -18.47
CA HIS A 239 4.16 -5.77 -17.79
C HIS A 239 3.46 -6.71 -18.76
N VAL A 240 3.44 -8.00 -18.45
CA VAL A 240 2.86 -8.99 -19.36
C VAL A 240 1.94 -9.92 -18.58
N ALA A 241 0.77 -10.24 -19.13
CA ALA A 241 -0.05 -11.36 -18.70
C ALA A 241 0.03 -12.50 -19.72
N LEU A 242 0.38 -13.71 -19.24
CA LEU A 242 0.30 -14.97 -20.00
C LEU A 242 -0.96 -15.69 -19.54
N ILE A 243 -1.91 -15.94 -20.44
CA ILE A 243 -3.27 -16.37 -20.12
C ILE A 243 -3.53 -17.72 -20.77
N LYS A 244 -4.11 -18.66 -20.02
CA LYS A 244 -4.62 -19.94 -20.49
C LYS A 244 -6.11 -20.07 -20.18
N GLY A 245 -6.90 -20.49 -21.15
CA GLY A 245 -8.35 -20.72 -20.97
C GLY A 245 -9.17 -19.45 -20.77
N HIS A 246 -10.37 -19.62 -20.21
CA HIS A 246 -11.34 -18.56 -19.91
C HIS A 246 -11.95 -18.80 -18.53
N TRP A 247 -12.48 -17.75 -17.89
CA TRP A 247 -13.14 -17.80 -16.59
C TRP A 247 -14.28 -16.80 -16.50
N SER A 248 -15.20 -17.03 -15.57
CA SER A 248 -16.20 -16.06 -15.14
C SER A 248 -15.72 -15.28 -13.91
N ALA A 249 -16.32 -14.13 -13.62
CA ALA A 249 -15.89 -13.22 -12.54
C ALA A 249 -15.88 -13.89 -11.14
N ASP A 250 -16.79 -14.83 -10.89
CA ASP A 250 -16.93 -15.51 -9.58
C ASP A 250 -16.11 -16.81 -9.48
N GLU A 251 -15.42 -17.18 -10.55
CA GLU A 251 -14.68 -18.43 -10.61
C GLU A 251 -13.26 -18.28 -10.06
N PRO A 252 -12.79 -19.19 -9.17
CA PRO A 252 -11.40 -19.16 -8.71
C PRO A 252 -10.42 -19.45 -9.84
N VAL A 253 -9.46 -18.56 -10.06
CA VAL A 253 -8.46 -18.63 -11.13
C VAL A 253 -7.08 -18.92 -10.55
N LEU A 254 -6.34 -19.84 -11.16
CA LEU A 254 -4.96 -20.13 -10.79
C LEU A 254 -4.04 -18.99 -11.27
N VAL A 255 -3.40 -18.27 -10.35
CA VAL A 255 -2.65 -17.05 -10.63
C VAL A 255 -1.22 -17.12 -10.10
N ARG A 256 -0.26 -16.77 -10.93
CA ARG A 256 1.11 -16.49 -10.50
C ARG A 256 1.44 -15.01 -10.71
N MET A 257 1.75 -14.31 -9.63
CA MET A 257 2.37 -12.97 -9.67
C MET A 257 3.88 -13.13 -9.67
N HIS A 258 4.53 -12.91 -10.83
CA HIS A 258 5.96 -13.05 -10.99
C HIS A 258 6.64 -11.70 -11.21
N SER A 259 7.56 -11.32 -10.32
CA SER A 259 8.40 -10.14 -10.53
C SER A 259 9.62 -10.53 -11.35
N SER A 260 9.94 -9.76 -12.37
CA SER A 260 11.06 -10.03 -13.27
C SER A 260 12.38 -10.27 -12.54
N CYS A 261 13.15 -11.18 -13.07
CA CYS A 261 14.47 -11.53 -12.59
C CYS A 261 15.34 -11.88 -13.81
N VAL A 262 15.93 -10.90 -14.47
CA VAL A 262 16.73 -11.09 -15.69
C VAL A 262 17.77 -12.18 -15.52
N THR A 263 18.46 -12.21 -14.37
CA THR A 263 19.49 -13.22 -14.12
C THR A 263 18.92 -14.64 -13.99
N GLY A 264 17.76 -14.81 -13.35
CA GLY A 264 17.13 -16.13 -13.19
C GLY A 264 16.27 -16.54 -14.37
N ASP A 265 15.43 -15.63 -14.87
CA ASP A 265 14.42 -15.95 -15.88
C ASP A 265 15.02 -16.09 -17.28
N ILE A 266 16.07 -15.30 -17.61
CA ILE A 266 16.70 -15.29 -18.95
C ILE A 266 18.03 -16.04 -18.95
N PHE A 267 18.91 -15.76 -17.97
CA PHE A 267 20.26 -16.33 -17.96
C PHE A 267 20.39 -17.64 -17.16
N GLY A 268 19.29 -18.12 -16.55
CA GLY A 268 19.31 -19.38 -15.80
C GLY A 268 20.24 -19.35 -14.59
N SER A 269 20.38 -18.20 -13.92
CA SER A 269 21.24 -18.06 -12.75
C SER A 269 20.85 -19.03 -11.65
N LYS A 270 21.82 -19.76 -11.13
CA LYS A 270 21.63 -20.67 -9.99
C LYS A 270 21.63 -19.97 -8.62
N ARG A 271 21.84 -18.64 -8.55
CA ARG A 271 21.80 -17.85 -7.30
C ARG A 271 20.39 -17.68 -6.73
N CYS A 272 19.36 -17.89 -7.53
CA CYS A 272 17.96 -17.79 -7.12
C CYS A 272 17.13 -18.95 -7.70
N ASP A 273 15.86 -18.98 -7.36
CA ASP A 273 14.86 -19.94 -7.80
C ASP A 273 13.82 -19.35 -8.78
N CYS A 274 14.06 -18.12 -9.29
CA CYS A 274 13.05 -17.34 -10.04
C CYS A 274 12.66 -18.02 -11.35
N GLY A 275 13.62 -18.34 -12.22
CA GLY A 275 13.33 -18.96 -13.51
C GLY A 275 12.62 -20.31 -13.38
N GLU A 276 13.07 -21.17 -12.45
CA GLU A 276 12.41 -22.45 -12.19
C GLU A 276 10.96 -22.26 -11.68
N GLN A 277 10.73 -21.28 -10.81
CA GLN A 277 9.38 -20.94 -10.36
C GLN A 277 8.49 -20.42 -11.49
N LEU A 278 9.03 -19.60 -12.41
CA LEU A 278 8.28 -19.11 -13.57
C LEU A 278 7.86 -20.29 -14.47
N HIS A 279 8.79 -21.12 -14.88
CA HIS A 279 8.54 -22.25 -15.76
C HIS A 279 7.57 -23.27 -15.13
N ARG A 280 7.76 -23.57 -13.84
CA ARG A 280 6.86 -24.46 -13.10
C ARG A 280 5.45 -23.90 -12.97
N ALA A 281 5.31 -22.60 -12.72
CA ALA A 281 3.99 -21.95 -12.67
C ALA A 281 3.28 -22.03 -14.03
N MET A 282 3.99 -21.78 -15.13
CA MET A 282 3.44 -21.93 -16.49
C MET A 282 2.97 -23.37 -16.74
N GLN A 283 3.78 -24.38 -16.41
CA GLN A 283 3.40 -25.81 -16.54
C GLN A 283 2.20 -26.18 -15.67
N MET A 284 2.10 -25.64 -14.45
CA MET A 284 0.94 -25.88 -13.57
C MET A 284 -0.33 -25.31 -14.18
N ILE A 285 -0.28 -24.09 -14.73
CA ILE A 285 -1.41 -23.42 -15.38
C ILE A 285 -1.77 -24.16 -16.69
N ASP A 286 -0.80 -24.60 -17.46
CA ASP A 286 -1.04 -25.35 -18.68
C ASP A 286 -1.73 -26.69 -18.38
N LYS A 287 -1.30 -27.42 -17.36
CA LYS A 287 -1.90 -28.65 -16.90
C LYS A 287 -3.33 -28.47 -16.36
N GLU A 288 -3.57 -27.35 -15.65
CA GLU A 288 -4.91 -26.98 -15.17
C GLU A 288 -5.85 -26.63 -16.34
N GLY A 289 -5.28 -26.19 -17.47
CA GLY A 289 -6.03 -25.71 -18.65
C GLY A 289 -6.64 -24.31 -18.47
N LYS A 290 -6.47 -23.69 -17.30
CA LYS A 290 -7.02 -22.38 -16.95
C LYS A 290 -6.19 -21.67 -15.89
N GLY A 291 -5.84 -20.41 -16.15
CA GLY A 291 -5.07 -19.57 -15.24
C GLY A 291 -4.23 -18.54 -15.95
N LEU A 292 -3.43 -17.81 -15.18
CA LEU A 292 -2.53 -16.81 -15.74
C LEU A 292 -1.26 -16.59 -14.93
N VAL A 293 -0.21 -16.13 -15.61
CA VAL A 293 0.98 -15.54 -15.02
C VAL A 293 0.95 -14.05 -15.30
N VAL A 294 1.00 -13.22 -14.26
CA VAL A 294 1.30 -11.78 -14.41
C VAL A 294 2.78 -11.57 -14.18
N TYR A 295 3.52 -11.28 -15.24
CA TYR A 295 4.94 -10.98 -15.23
C TYR A 295 5.14 -9.48 -15.06
N LEU A 296 5.59 -9.08 -13.88
CA LEU A 296 5.76 -7.67 -13.49
C LEU A 296 7.22 -7.26 -13.70
N ASN A 297 7.43 -6.20 -14.46
CA ASN A 297 8.75 -5.59 -14.64
C ASN A 297 9.16 -4.80 -13.38
N GLN A 298 9.57 -5.55 -12.35
CA GLN A 298 9.96 -5.04 -11.01
C GLN A 298 11.23 -5.77 -10.55
N GLU A 299 12.30 -5.62 -11.33
CA GLU A 299 13.59 -6.28 -11.12
C GLU A 299 14.16 -6.00 -9.72
N GLY A 300 14.77 -7.03 -9.11
CA GLY A 300 15.42 -6.88 -7.81
C GLY A 300 14.46 -6.51 -6.67
N ARG A 301 13.18 -6.88 -6.76
CA ARG A 301 12.10 -6.43 -5.84
C ARG A 301 11.84 -4.92 -5.91
N GLY A 302 11.98 -4.31 -7.09
CA GLY A 302 11.73 -2.89 -7.33
C GLY A 302 12.98 -2.02 -7.33
N ILE A 303 14.14 -2.51 -6.88
CA ILE A 303 15.38 -1.72 -6.83
C ILE A 303 16.12 -1.62 -8.18
N GLY A 304 15.69 -2.38 -9.17
CA GLY A 304 16.28 -2.43 -10.51
C GLY A 304 17.51 -3.32 -10.63
N LEU A 305 17.93 -3.59 -11.88
CA LEU A 305 19.03 -4.51 -12.17
C LEU A 305 20.37 -4.02 -11.64
N MET A 306 20.68 -2.73 -11.78
CA MET A 306 21.98 -2.18 -11.34
C MET A 306 22.18 -2.39 -9.83
N ASN A 307 21.20 -2.02 -9.02
CA ASN A 307 21.27 -2.17 -7.57
C ASN A 307 21.23 -3.64 -7.14
N LYS A 308 20.49 -4.48 -7.86
CA LYS A 308 20.52 -5.93 -7.62
C LYS A 308 21.92 -6.54 -7.83
N ILE A 309 22.65 -6.10 -8.86
CA ILE A 309 24.02 -6.57 -9.06
C ILE A 309 24.96 -6.03 -7.98
N ALA A 310 24.78 -4.77 -7.54
CA ALA A 310 25.51 -4.24 -6.40
C ALA A 310 25.21 -5.05 -5.11
N ALA A 311 23.94 -5.41 -4.87
CA ALA A 311 23.58 -6.30 -3.76
C ALA A 311 24.22 -7.69 -3.86
N TYR A 312 24.38 -8.25 -5.07
CA TYR A 312 25.12 -9.50 -5.26
C TYR A 312 26.59 -9.36 -4.83
N LYS A 313 27.21 -8.20 -5.08
CA LYS A 313 28.60 -7.95 -4.65
C LYS A 313 28.71 -7.90 -3.13
N LEU A 314 27.81 -7.20 -2.44
CA LEU A 314 27.73 -7.16 -0.97
C LEU A 314 27.49 -8.56 -0.38
N GLN A 315 26.67 -9.39 -1.03
CA GLN A 315 26.44 -10.79 -0.62
C GLN A 315 27.71 -11.66 -0.75
N GLU A 316 28.56 -11.41 -1.74
CA GLU A 316 29.88 -12.06 -1.86
C GLU A 316 30.83 -11.66 -0.73
N GLU A 317 30.65 -10.45 -0.17
CA GLU A 317 31.42 -9.90 0.93
C GLU A 317 30.87 -10.31 2.31
N GLY A 318 29.69 -10.98 2.36
CA GLY A 318 29.19 -11.62 3.58
C GLY A 318 27.77 -11.24 3.97
N ASP A 319 27.17 -10.19 3.40
CA ASP A 319 25.79 -9.79 3.66
C ASP A 319 24.79 -10.89 3.32
N ASP A 320 23.60 -10.82 3.92
CA ASP A 320 22.45 -11.53 3.39
C ASP A 320 21.66 -10.65 2.41
N THR A 321 20.59 -11.19 1.81
CA THR A 321 19.80 -10.48 0.81
C THR A 321 19.06 -9.25 1.39
N VAL A 322 18.70 -9.27 2.66
CA VAL A 322 18.01 -8.17 3.35
C VAL A 322 19.00 -7.08 3.71
N ASP A 323 20.13 -7.46 4.33
CA ASP A 323 21.17 -6.52 4.76
C ASP A 323 21.80 -5.81 3.56
N ALA A 324 22.05 -6.53 2.47
CA ALA A 324 22.55 -5.93 1.22
C ALA A 324 21.62 -4.83 0.66
N ASN A 325 20.30 -5.03 0.72
CA ASN A 325 19.35 -4.00 0.28
C ASN A 325 19.36 -2.79 1.22
N ILE A 326 19.41 -3.01 2.53
CA ILE A 326 19.47 -1.94 3.54
C ILE A 326 20.76 -1.12 3.38
N HIS A 327 21.91 -1.76 3.19
CA HIS A 327 23.19 -1.07 2.93
C HIS A 327 23.16 -0.21 1.67
N LEU A 328 22.36 -0.58 0.68
CA LEU A 328 22.14 0.23 -0.54
C LEU A 328 21.07 1.31 -0.37
N GLY A 329 20.47 1.45 0.82
CA GLY A 329 19.46 2.47 1.12
C GLY A 329 18.03 2.11 0.69
N PHE A 330 17.74 0.84 0.44
CA PHE A 330 16.41 0.35 0.03
C PHE A 330 15.71 -0.41 1.15
N GLN A 331 14.37 -0.42 1.10
CA GLN A 331 13.58 -1.32 1.93
C GLN A 331 13.78 -2.79 1.47
N PRO A 332 13.52 -3.77 2.34
CA PRO A 332 13.60 -5.19 1.97
C PRO A 332 12.72 -5.59 0.77
N ASP A 333 11.61 -4.86 0.55
CA ASP A 333 10.66 -5.08 -0.55
C ASP A 333 10.05 -3.75 -1.02
N GLU A 334 10.46 -3.28 -2.21
CA GLU A 334 9.97 -2.05 -2.86
C GLU A 334 8.90 -2.32 -3.95
N ARG A 335 8.35 -3.55 -4.01
CA ARG A 335 7.39 -3.93 -5.07
C ARG A 335 6.06 -3.22 -4.91
N GLU A 336 5.48 -2.85 -6.05
CA GLU A 336 4.14 -2.31 -6.17
C GLU A 336 3.14 -3.42 -6.51
N TYR A 337 2.28 -3.79 -5.55
CA TYR A 337 1.25 -4.82 -5.76
C TYR A 337 0.02 -4.29 -6.50
N GLY A 338 -0.26 -2.98 -6.41
CA GLY A 338 -1.44 -2.34 -7.02
C GLY A 338 -1.53 -2.48 -8.54
N VAL A 339 -0.40 -2.38 -9.24
CA VAL A 339 -0.35 -2.57 -10.70
C VAL A 339 -0.75 -4.01 -11.07
N GLY A 340 -0.22 -4.98 -10.35
CA GLY A 340 -0.57 -6.38 -10.57
C GLY A 340 -2.04 -6.68 -10.26
N ALA A 341 -2.57 -6.12 -9.18
CA ALA A 341 -3.98 -6.25 -8.82
C ALA A 341 -4.89 -5.65 -9.90
N GLN A 342 -4.53 -4.50 -10.45
CA GLN A 342 -5.30 -3.89 -11.53
C GLN A 342 -5.25 -4.70 -12.82
N ILE A 343 -4.10 -5.26 -13.20
CA ILE A 343 -4.03 -6.18 -14.35
C ILE A 343 -4.98 -7.36 -14.16
N LEU A 344 -5.04 -7.94 -12.95
CA LEU A 344 -5.99 -9.02 -12.65
C LEU A 344 -7.45 -8.56 -12.76
N SER A 345 -7.78 -7.39 -12.24
CA SER A 345 -9.12 -6.79 -12.35
C SER A 345 -9.52 -6.52 -13.80
N GLU A 346 -8.63 -5.96 -14.63
CA GLU A 346 -8.84 -5.74 -16.07
C GLU A 346 -9.06 -7.05 -16.85
N LEU A 347 -8.52 -8.16 -16.33
CA LEU A 347 -8.71 -9.50 -16.88
C LEU A 347 -9.92 -10.23 -16.30
N GLY A 348 -10.73 -9.55 -15.46
CA GLY A 348 -11.95 -10.09 -14.85
C GLY A 348 -11.70 -11.14 -13.77
N VAL A 349 -10.52 -11.12 -13.11
CA VAL A 349 -10.19 -12.03 -12.02
C VAL A 349 -10.63 -11.41 -10.69
N GLY A 350 -11.60 -12.03 -10.00
CA GLY A 350 -12.06 -11.64 -8.67
C GLY A 350 -11.56 -12.57 -7.57
N LYS A 351 -11.59 -13.90 -7.84
CA LYS A 351 -11.15 -14.94 -6.90
C LYS A 351 -9.90 -15.63 -7.37
N ILE A 352 -8.94 -15.80 -6.46
CA ILE A 352 -7.58 -16.24 -6.81
C ILE A 352 -7.19 -17.49 -6.05
N ARG A 353 -6.69 -18.50 -6.77
CA ARG A 353 -5.85 -19.57 -6.26
C ARG A 353 -4.39 -19.13 -6.52
N LEU A 354 -3.73 -18.59 -5.49
CA LEU A 354 -2.44 -17.90 -5.65
C LEU A 354 -1.26 -18.87 -5.56
N ILE A 355 -0.50 -18.98 -6.65
CA ILE A 355 0.76 -19.74 -6.67
C ILE A 355 1.84 -18.92 -5.97
N THR A 356 2.10 -19.21 -4.70
CA THR A 356 3.10 -18.48 -3.89
C THR A 356 3.55 -19.26 -2.67
N ASN A 357 4.78 -19.00 -2.23
CA ASN A 357 5.33 -19.41 -0.93
C ASN A 357 5.50 -18.20 0.00
N ASN A 358 5.19 -16.98 -0.47
CA ASN A 358 5.38 -15.73 0.26
C ASN A 358 4.05 -15.24 0.86
N PRO A 359 3.88 -15.25 2.19
CA PRO A 359 2.65 -14.78 2.84
C PRO A 359 2.40 -13.28 2.63
N VAL A 360 3.45 -12.45 2.52
CA VAL A 360 3.31 -11.00 2.29
C VAL A 360 2.65 -10.69 0.95
N LYS A 361 2.87 -11.52 -0.09
CA LYS A 361 2.18 -11.36 -1.38
C LYS A 361 0.66 -11.53 -1.26
N ARG A 362 0.21 -12.39 -0.36
CA ARG A 362 -1.21 -12.59 -0.09
C ARG A 362 -1.83 -11.32 0.46
N VAL A 363 -1.30 -10.81 1.56
CA VAL A 363 -1.78 -9.56 2.21
C VAL A 363 -1.77 -8.40 1.22
N GLY A 364 -0.71 -8.29 0.41
CA GLY A 364 -0.59 -7.26 -0.61
C GLY A 364 -1.71 -7.29 -1.66
N LEU A 365 -2.19 -8.47 -2.08
CA LEU A 365 -3.26 -8.59 -3.08
C LEU A 365 -4.66 -8.47 -2.44
N GLU A 366 -4.88 -9.03 -1.26
CA GLU A 366 -6.14 -8.92 -0.51
C GLU A 366 -6.46 -7.46 -0.20
N SER A 367 -5.44 -6.65 0.13
CA SER A 367 -5.60 -5.20 0.33
C SER A 367 -6.11 -4.46 -0.91
N PHE A 368 -6.01 -5.06 -2.10
CA PHE A 368 -6.52 -4.51 -3.35
C PHE A 368 -7.87 -5.11 -3.79
N GLY A 369 -8.62 -5.71 -2.87
CA GLY A 369 -9.97 -6.19 -3.11
C GLY A 369 -10.06 -7.54 -3.84
N LEU A 370 -8.95 -8.27 -3.96
CA LEU A 370 -8.90 -9.60 -4.56
C LEU A 370 -9.10 -10.67 -3.47
N GLU A 371 -10.02 -11.61 -3.71
CA GLU A 371 -10.29 -12.72 -2.78
C GLU A 371 -9.32 -13.88 -3.03
N ILE A 372 -8.41 -14.16 -2.08
CA ILE A 372 -7.51 -15.31 -2.17
C ILE A 372 -8.14 -16.51 -1.48
N VAL A 373 -8.72 -17.41 -2.28
CA VAL A 373 -9.42 -18.59 -1.79
C VAL A 373 -8.48 -19.77 -1.48
N GLU A 374 -7.27 -19.79 -2.10
CA GLU A 374 -6.30 -20.87 -1.90
C GLU A 374 -4.88 -20.37 -2.13
N ASN A 375 -3.94 -20.83 -1.31
CA ASN A 375 -2.50 -20.73 -1.57
C ASN A 375 -1.99 -22.04 -2.17
N VAL A 376 -1.50 -21.98 -3.40
CA VAL A 376 -0.91 -23.12 -4.10
C VAL A 376 0.62 -23.03 -3.96
N PRO A 377 1.27 -23.99 -3.28
CA PRO A 377 2.71 -23.95 -3.08
C PRO A 377 3.48 -24.18 -4.38
N ILE A 378 4.65 -23.55 -4.49
CA ILE A 378 5.57 -23.73 -5.59
C ILE A 378 7.00 -23.93 -5.05
N VAL A 379 7.29 -25.14 -4.64
CA VAL A 379 8.58 -25.48 -4.02
C VAL A 379 9.56 -25.93 -5.09
N VAL A 380 10.75 -25.33 -5.08
CA VAL A 380 11.88 -25.69 -5.92
C VAL A 380 12.96 -26.26 -5.02
N GLU A 381 13.59 -27.36 -5.43
CA GLU A 381 14.67 -27.97 -4.66
C GLU A 381 15.90 -27.04 -4.57
N PRO A 382 16.49 -26.87 -3.38
CA PRO A 382 17.68 -26.06 -3.21
C PRO A 382 18.88 -26.64 -4.00
N ASN A 383 19.67 -25.76 -4.61
CA ASN A 383 20.97 -26.11 -5.18
C ASN A 383 22.12 -25.53 -4.32
N PRO A 384 23.38 -25.94 -4.53
CA PRO A 384 24.50 -25.47 -3.71
C PRO A 384 24.70 -23.94 -3.71
N TYR A 385 24.24 -23.24 -4.74
CA TYR A 385 24.42 -21.78 -4.89
C TYR A 385 23.28 -20.97 -4.30
N ASN A 386 22.03 -21.50 -4.24
CA ASN A 386 20.87 -20.77 -3.74
C ASN A 386 20.42 -21.17 -2.33
N LYS A 387 21.06 -22.18 -1.70
CA LYS A 387 20.69 -22.69 -0.39
C LYS A 387 20.63 -21.58 0.66
N ARG A 388 21.67 -20.73 0.75
CA ARG A 388 21.71 -19.59 1.69
C ARG A 388 20.61 -18.56 1.39
N TYR A 389 20.35 -18.27 0.12
CA TYR A 389 19.30 -17.37 -0.33
C TYR A 389 17.90 -17.89 0.07
N LEU A 390 17.62 -19.17 -0.13
CA LEU A 390 16.35 -19.79 0.27
C LEU A 390 16.19 -19.82 1.80
N GLU A 391 17.27 -20.05 2.53
CA GLU A 391 17.27 -20.01 4.00
C GLU A 391 16.96 -18.59 4.52
N THR A 392 17.54 -17.53 3.96
CA THR A 392 17.21 -16.14 4.27
C THR A 392 15.73 -15.86 3.99
N LYS A 393 15.18 -16.31 2.86
CA LYS A 393 13.75 -16.20 2.57
C LYS A 393 12.88 -16.85 3.64
N ARG A 394 13.25 -18.04 4.10
CA ARG A 394 12.50 -18.80 5.12
C ARG A 394 12.57 -18.11 6.47
N ILE A 395 13.77 -17.74 6.93
CA ILE A 395 13.99 -17.25 8.31
C ILE A 395 13.61 -15.78 8.46
N ARG A 396 14.07 -14.91 7.53
CA ARG A 396 13.90 -13.45 7.65
C ARG A 396 12.66 -12.91 6.94
N MET A 397 12.09 -13.65 5.99
CA MET A 397 10.96 -13.19 5.17
C MET A 397 9.71 -14.07 5.30
N GLY A 398 9.72 -15.07 6.20
CA GLY A 398 8.55 -15.89 6.50
C GLY A 398 8.08 -16.79 5.36
N HIS A 399 8.89 -17.05 4.33
CA HIS A 399 8.50 -17.94 3.24
C HIS A 399 8.28 -19.38 3.71
N LYS A 400 7.22 -20.00 3.25
CA LYS A 400 6.92 -21.42 3.42
C LYS A 400 7.58 -22.21 2.28
N LEU A 401 8.85 -22.62 2.50
CA LEU A 401 9.68 -23.36 1.56
C LEU A 401 9.87 -24.80 2.00
#